data_1bbee3028ce957e2770f8497a8db2081
#
_entry.id   1bbee3028ce957e2770f8497a8db2081
#
_cell.length_a   1.000
_cell.length_b   1.000
_cell.length_c   1.000
_cell.angle_alpha   90.00
_cell.angle_beta   90.00
_cell.angle_gamma   90.00
#
_symmetry.space_group_name_H-M   'P 1'
#
loop_
_entity.id
_entity.type
_entity.pdbx_description
1 polymer ?
#
loop_
_entity_poly.entity_id
_entity_poly.type
_entity_poly.pdbx_seq_one_letter_code
_entity_poly.pdbx_strand_id
1 'polypeptide(L)'
;LKTIISNAIKHDKKIFVVGRSIKRAINTAIEEKLIENFEILNEKKFQDYNKDKVLLICTGSQGEKNSALWKIANNTHNQIKLSAKDNIIFSSKEIPGNEKSISYLKNSFSYLGLNIISDEEEFVHVSGHPGKNEIKEFYSFIQPKSLIPMHGEYLHLKKHLEIAKSLKIEKTNLLLSGDLCQLDLVNKNHKLIDQFVIKKLPVVQNLIIEEDNFINERGKILHNGVV
;
A
#
# COMPACT_ATOMS: atom_id res chain seq x y z
N LEU A 1 0.55 3.34 -12.51
CA LEU A 1 1.40 4.52 -12.70
C LEU A 1 1.76 4.70 -14.19
N LYS A 2 2.29 3.68 -14.87
CA LYS A 2 2.60 3.72 -16.33
C LYS A 2 1.41 4.21 -17.14
N THR A 3 0.25 3.59 -17.00
CA THR A 3 -0.99 3.95 -17.72
C THR A 3 -1.41 5.40 -17.47
N ILE A 4 -1.29 5.88 -16.23
CA ILE A 4 -1.64 7.27 -15.87
C ILE A 4 -0.72 8.25 -16.60
N ILE A 5 0.60 8.01 -16.56
CA ILE A 5 1.60 8.86 -17.20
C ILE A 5 1.43 8.85 -18.72
N SER A 6 1.30 7.67 -19.33
CA SER A 6 1.10 7.54 -20.79
C SER A 6 -0.16 8.27 -21.27
N ASN A 7 -1.27 8.18 -20.52
CA ASN A 7 -2.48 8.93 -20.87
C ASN A 7 -2.29 10.45 -20.68
N ALA A 8 -1.59 10.86 -19.64
CA ALA A 8 -1.30 12.29 -19.44
C ALA A 8 -0.49 12.87 -20.61
N ILE A 9 0.53 12.17 -21.03
CA ILE A 9 1.37 12.56 -22.20
C ILE A 9 0.50 12.62 -23.47
N LYS A 10 -0.30 11.59 -23.73
CA LYS A 10 -1.22 11.52 -24.89
C LYS A 10 -2.19 12.70 -24.94
N HIS A 11 -2.62 13.20 -23.78
CA HIS A 11 -3.56 14.32 -23.67
C HIS A 11 -2.89 15.66 -23.36
N ASP A 12 -1.58 15.78 -23.61
CA ASP A 12 -0.77 16.98 -23.40
C ASP A 12 -0.93 17.62 -22.00
N LYS A 13 -1.06 16.75 -20.97
CA LYS A 13 -1.13 17.21 -19.58
C LYS A 13 0.26 17.56 -19.05
N LYS A 14 0.33 18.60 -18.27
CA LYS A 14 1.52 18.99 -17.51
C LYS A 14 1.59 18.17 -16.22
N ILE A 15 2.66 17.39 -16.05
CA ILE A 15 2.77 16.39 -15.00
C ILE A 15 3.55 16.93 -13.83
N PHE A 16 2.91 16.93 -12.67
CA PHE A 16 3.51 17.25 -11.37
C PHE A 16 3.55 16.01 -10.49
N VAL A 17 4.62 15.84 -9.73
CA VAL A 17 4.79 14.70 -8.83
C VAL A 17 5.18 15.21 -7.46
N VAL A 18 4.39 14.88 -6.42
CA VAL A 18 4.63 15.34 -5.06
C VAL A 18 4.73 14.12 -4.12
N GLY A 19 5.85 14.00 -3.45
CA GLY A 19 6.20 12.89 -2.59
C GLY A 19 7.53 12.24 -2.98
N ARG A 20 8.38 12.00 -1.99
CA ARG A 20 9.74 11.49 -2.22
C ARG A 20 9.75 10.06 -2.78
N SER A 21 8.92 9.20 -2.23
CA SER A 21 8.86 7.79 -2.65
C SER A 21 8.35 7.64 -4.07
N ILE A 22 7.29 8.36 -4.46
CA ILE A 22 6.74 8.28 -5.81
C ILE A 22 7.70 8.87 -6.86
N LYS A 23 8.38 9.96 -6.53
CA LYS A 23 9.44 10.53 -7.40
C LYS A 23 10.55 9.51 -7.65
N ARG A 24 11.02 8.84 -6.60
CA ARG A 24 12.03 7.78 -6.72
C ARG A 24 11.54 6.63 -7.61
N ALA A 25 10.34 6.13 -7.36
CA ALA A 25 9.76 5.05 -8.15
C ALA A 25 9.63 5.41 -9.64
N ILE A 26 9.24 6.64 -9.97
CA ILE A 26 9.16 7.12 -11.35
C ILE A 26 10.55 7.19 -11.97
N ASN A 27 11.52 7.77 -11.28
CA ASN A 27 12.89 7.88 -11.81
C ASN A 27 13.48 6.49 -12.09
N THR A 28 13.37 5.55 -11.15
CA THR A 28 13.80 4.16 -11.36
C THR A 28 13.08 3.53 -12.56
N ALA A 29 11.78 3.74 -12.72
CA ALA A 29 11.03 3.19 -13.84
C ALA A 29 11.47 3.80 -15.20
N ILE A 30 11.92 5.05 -15.22
CA ILE A 30 12.51 5.67 -16.41
C ILE A 30 13.90 5.09 -16.70
N GLU A 31 14.76 4.97 -15.69
CA GLU A 31 16.09 4.37 -15.79
C GLU A 31 16.03 2.94 -16.32
N GLU A 32 15.08 2.15 -15.84
CA GLU A 32 14.82 0.77 -16.27
C GLU A 32 14.01 0.68 -17.58
N LYS A 33 13.73 1.81 -18.24
CA LYS A 33 12.96 1.87 -19.50
C LYS A 33 11.56 1.27 -19.44
N LEU A 34 10.96 1.21 -18.24
CA LEU A 34 9.58 0.75 -18.04
C LEU A 34 8.55 1.84 -18.38
N ILE A 35 8.96 3.08 -18.30
CA ILE A 35 8.18 4.28 -18.64
C ILE A 35 9.04 5.16 -19.55
N GLU A 36 8.45 5.77 -20.56
CA GLU A 36 9.14 6.76 -21.39
C GLU A 36 9.56 7.98 -20.56
N ASN A 37 10.66 8.59 -20.96
CA ASN A 37 11.12 9.79 -20.28
C ASN A 37 10.16 10.96 -20.55
N PHE A 38 9.83 11.70 -19.51
CA PHE A 38 8.96 12.88 -19.59
C PHE A 38 9.40 13.92 -18.56
N GLU A 39 8.98 15.15 -18.77
CA GLU A 39 9.29 16.24 -17.85
C GLU A 39 8.40 16.21 -16.61
N ILE A 40 8.99 16.13 -15.42
CA ILE A 40 8.31 16.36 -14.13
C ILE A 40 8.48 17.83 -13.79
N LEU A 41 7.38 18.56 -13.78
CA LEU A 41 7.41 20.00 -13.50
C LEU A 41 7.62 20.29 -12.01
N ASN A 42 8.25 21.44 -11.75
CA ASN A 42 8.47 21.90 -10.39
C ASN A 42 7.14 22.32 -9.75
N GLU A 43 6.84 21.77 -8.57
CA GLU A 43 5.59 22.04 -7.81
C GLU A 43 5.36 23.53 -7.50
N LYS A 44 6.41 24.36 -7.45
CA LYS A 44 6.30 25.80 -7.27
C LYS A 44 5.53 26.50 -8.42
N LYS A 45 5.54 25.89 -9.60
CA LYS A 45 4.85 26.39 -10.79
C LYS A 45 3.42 25.84 -10.94
N PHE A 46 2.93 25.05 -9.97
CA PHE A 46 1.64 24.37 -10.11
C PHE A 46 0.49 25.35 -10.35
N GLN A 47 0.50 26.49 -9.68
CA GLN A 47 -0.57 27.50 -9.81
C GLN A 47 -0.49 28.31 -11.11
N ASP A 48 0.62 28.25 -11.83
CA ASP A 48 0.83 28.99 -13.08
C ASP A 48 0.16 28.31 -14.28
N TYR A 49 -0.24 27.04 -14.12
CA TYR A 49 -0.84 26.25 -15.19
C TYR A 49 -2.36 26.20 -15.10
N ASN A 50 -3.02 26.16 -16.27
CA ASN A 50 -4.44 25.94 -16.34
C ASN A 50 -4.80 24.54 -15.79
N LYS A 51 -5.77 24.46 -14.87
CA LYS A 51 -6.11 23.25 -14.11
C LYS A 51 -6.54 22.09 -15.00
N ASP A 52 -7.25 22.38 -16.10
CA ASP A 52 -7.65 21.37 -17.07
C ASP A 52 -6.49 20.72 -17.82
N LYS A 53 -5.30 21.34 -17.80
CA LYS A 53 -4.07 20.84 -18.41
C LYS A 53 -3.09 20.18 -17.42
N VAL A 54 -3.48 20.00 -16.16
CA VAL A 54 -2.58 19.50 -15.13
C VAL A 54 -2.94 18.08 -14.72
N LEU A 55 -1.93 17.24 -14.53
CA LEU A 55 -1.99 16.01 -13.76
C LEU A 55 -1.06 16.15 -12.56
N LEU A 56 -1.60 15.97 -11.35
CA LEU A 56 -0.83 15.88 -10.13
C LEU A 56 -0.83 14.44 -9.62
N ILE A 57 0.34 13.84 -9.49
CA ILE A 57 0.54 12.54 -8.87
C ILE A 57 1.14 12.76 -7.49
N CYS A 58 0.51 12.25 -6.45
CA CYS A 58 0.99 12.43 -5.08
C CYS A 58 0.84 11.17 -4.22
N THR A 59 1.61 11.13 -3.12
CA THR A 59 1.52 10.08 -2.08
C THR A 59 0.60 10.50 -0.95
N GLY A 60 0.11 9.52 -0.18
CA GLY A 60 -0.68 9.77 1.01
C GLY A 60 -2.11 9.25 0.93
N SER A 61 -2.40 8.34 -0.01
CA SER A 61 -3.74 7.78 -0.24
C SER A 61 -4.29 6.97 0.93
N GLN A 62 -3.44 6.56 1.88
CA GLN A 62 -3.85 5.85 3.09
C GLN A 62 -4.13 6.79 4.28
N GLY A 63 -4.13 8.09 4.05
CA GLY A 63 -4.38 9.07 5.10
C GLY A 63 -3.21 9.28 6.06
N GLU A 64 -1.99 8.97 5.63
CA GLU A 64 -0.79 9.13 6.46
C GLU A 64 -0.59 10.61 6.80
N LYS A 65 -0.53 10.90 8.08
CA LYS A 65 -0.28 12.26 8.58
C LYS A 65 1.04 12.80 8.03
N ASN A 66 1.05 14.07 7.65
CA ASN A 66 2.18 14.76 7.02
C ASN A 66 2.55 14.30 5.60
N SER A 67 1.79 13.38 4.99
CA SER A 67 1.93 13.08 3.57
C SER A 67 1.58 14.28 2.68
N ALA A 68 1.92 14.19 1.40
CA ALA A 68 1.56 15.23 0.43
C ALA A 68 0.04 15.44 0.37
N LEU A 69 -0.70 14.35 0.21
CA LEU A 69 -2.17 14.39 0.11
C LEU A 69 -2.83 14.93 1.39
N TRP A 70 -2.31 14.54 2.56
CA TRP A 70 -2.79 15.07 3.84
C TRP A 70 -2.62 16.59 3.95
N LYS A 71 -1.44 17.11 3.55
CA LYS A 71 -1.18 18.55 3.57
C LYS A 71 -2.07 19.30 2.58
N ILE A 72 -2.34 18.73 1.42
CA ILE A 72 -3.24 19.32 0.43
C ILE A 72 -4.67 19.36 0.96
N ALA A 73 -5.16 18.26 1.53
CA ALA A 73 -6.51 18.17 2.12
C ALA A 73 -6.74 19.19 3.24
N ASN A 74 -5.70 19.45 4.05
CA ASN A 74 -5.75 20.42 5.16
C ASN A 74 -5.34 21.85 4.73
N ASN A 75 -5.15 22.10 3.44
CA ASN A 75 -4.71 23.40 2.91
C ASN A 75 -3.41 23.91 3.53
N THR A 76 -2.52 23.00 3.95
CA THR A 76 -1.21 23.30 4.56
C THR A 76 -0.04 23.01 3.62
N HIS A 77 -0.31 22.59 2.38
CA HIS A 77 0.73 22.41 1.38
C HIS A 77 1.11 23.77 0.78
N ASN A 78 2.41 24.11 0.80
CA ASN A 78 2.87 25.45 0.45
C ASN A 78 2.62 25.83 -1.02
N GLN A 79 2.64 24.84 -1.93
CA GLN A 79 2.63 25.11 -3.38
C GLN A 79 1.34 24.63 -4.05
N ILE A 80 0.73 23.56 -3.55
CA ILE A 80 -0.43 22.93 -4.17
C ILE A 80 -1.70 23.38 -3.46
N LYS A 81 -2.57 24.03 -4.20
CA LYS A 81 -3.92 24.36 -3.78
C LYS A 81 -4.89 23.85 -4.83
N LEU A 82 -5.85 23.06 -4.40
CA LEU A 82 -6.93 22.56 -5.24
C LEU A 82 -8.13 23.50 -5.16
N SER A 83 -9.01 23.41 -6.15
CA SER A 83 -10.23 24.23 -6.26
C SER A 83 -11.43 23.32 -6.47
N ALA A 84 -12.62 23.85 -6.18
CA ALA A 84 -13.87 23.19 -6.52
C ALA A 84 -13.88 22.81 -8.02
N LYS A 85 -14.41 21.61 -8.34
CA LYS A 85 -14.42 20.98 -9.66
C LYS A 85 -13.09 20.29 -10.07
N ASP A 86 -12.01 20.38 -9.30
CA ASP A 86 -10.87 19.49 -9.51
C ASP A 86 -11.32 18.03 -9.21
N ASN A 87 -10.74 17.07 -9.92
CA ASN A 87 -11.02 15.66 -9.71
C ASN A 87 -9.88 15.00 -8.92
N ILE A 88 -10.22 14.18 -7.94
CA ILE A 88 -9.27 13.33 -7.21
C ILE A 88 -9.60 11.88 -7.52
N ILE A 89 -8.57 11.15 -7.97
CA ILE A 89 -8.66 9.72 -8.20
C ILE A 89 -7.83 9.00 -7.13
N PHE A 90 -8.50 8.23 -6.27
CA PHE A 90 -7.84 7.33 -5.34
C PHE A 90 -7.50 6.02 -6.05
N SER A 91 -6.37 6.02 -6.79
CA SER A 91 -5.83 4.83 -7.47
C SER A 91 -5.08 3.92 -6.48
N SER A 92 -5.76 3.55 -5.39
CA SER A 92 -5.23 2.73 -4.31
C SER A 92 -6.37 1.98 -3.62
N LYS A 93 -6.11 0.76 -3.18
CA LYS A 93 -7.04 0.03 -2.33
C LYS A 93 -6.91 0.51 -0.89
N GLU A 94 -8.00 0.59 -0.18
CA GLU A 94 -8.01 0.87 1.25
C GLU A 94 -7.37 -0.29 2.03
N ILE A 95 -6.37 0.02 2.85
CA ILE A 95 -5.72 -0.97 3.71
C ILE A 95 -6.52 -1.04 5.01
N PRO A 96 -6.92 -2.26 5.46
CA PRO A 96 -7.63 -2.43 6.72
C PRO A 96 -6.92 -1.73 7.90
N GLY A 97 -7.67 -0.93 8.66
CA GLY A 97 -7.16 -0.10 9.75
C GLY A 97 -6.93 1.36 9.38
N ASN A 98 -6.94 1.72 8.10
CA ASN A 98 -6.78 3.10 7.65
C ASN A 98 -8.11 3.78 7.27
N GLU A 99 -9.23 3.08 7.40
CA GLU A 99 -10.54 3.54 6.93
C GLU A 99 -10.91 4.94 7.44
N LYS A 100 -10.69 5.19 8.73
CA LYS A 100 -10.96 6.51 9.34
C LYS A 100 -10.10 7.61 8.75
N SER A 101 -8.84 7.34 8.48
CA SER A 101 -7.91 8.31 7.91
C SER A 101 -8.20 8.60 6.45
N ILE A 102 -8.58 7.58 5.69
CA ILE A 102 -8.99 7.71 4.29
C ILE A 102 -10.32 8.45 4.19
N SER A 103 -11.29 8.08 5.03
CA SER A 103 -12.58 8.76 5.10
C SER A 103 -12.42 10.25 5.45
N TYR A 104 -11.50 10.57 6.38
CA TYR A 104 -11.17 11.97 6.68
C TYR A 104 -10.68 12.72 5.43
N LEU A 105 -9.78 12.13 4.63
CA LEU A 105 -9.30 12.74 3.39
C LEU A 105 -10.43 12.94 2.39
N LYS A 106 -11.23 11.89 2.12
CA LYS A 106 -12.36 11.95 1.20
C LYS A 106 -13.33 13.06 1.63
N ASN A 107 -13.69 13.13 2.92
CA ASN A 107 -14.57 14.18 3.45
C ASN A 107 -13.96 15.58 3.29
N SER A 108 -12.66 15.75 3.57
CA SER A 108 -11.98 17.04 3.44
C SER A 108 -12.02 17.54 1.99
N PHE A 109 -11.79 16.68 1.02
CA PHE A 109 -11.86 17.04 -0.41
C PHE A 109 -13.29 17.27 -0.88
N SER A 110 -14.24 16.48 -0.43
CA SER A 110 -15.65 16.69 -0.71
C SER A 110 -16.15 18.04 -0.18
N TYR A 111 -15.72 18.41 1.05
CA TYR A 111 -16.03 19.72 1.63
C TYR A 111 -15.47 20.88 0.79
N LEU A 112 -14.32 20.70 0.14
CA LEU A 112 -13.75 21.68 -0.79
C LEU A 112 -14.43 21.68 -2.17
N GLY A 113 -15.43 20.83 -2.38
CA GLY A 113 -16.18 20.74 -3.63
C GLY A 113 -15.49 19.98 -4.76
N LEU A 114 -14.51 19.12 -4.43
CA LEU A 114 -13.85 18.28 -5.42
C LEU A 114 -14.69 17.05 -5.74
N ASN A 115 -14.56 16.57 -6.98
CA ASN A 115 -15.10 15.27 -7.38
C ASN A 115 -14.12 14.15 -6.97
N ILE A 116 -14.62 13.12 -6.29
CA ILE A 116 -13.82 12.01 -5.79
C ILE A 116 -14.20 10.76 -6.58
N ILE A 117 -13.18 10.05 -7.08
CA ILE A 117 -13.30 8.79 -7.80
C ILE A 117 -12.43 7.76 -7.07
N SER A 118 -12.99 6.63 -6.70
CA SER A 118 -12.31 5.54 -6.01
C SER A 118 -12.59 4.18 -6.67
N ASP A 119 -11.89 3.14 -6.22
CA ASP A 119 -12.06 1.77 -6.72
C ASP A 119 -13.39 1.13 -6.29
N GLU A 120 -14.15 1.77 -5.44
CA GLU A 120 -15.54 1.38 -5.10
C GLU A 120 -16.53 1.73 -6.22
N GLU A 121 -16.24 2.75 -7.02
CA GLU A 121 -17.13 3.29 -8.05
C GLU A 121 -16.62 2.99 -9.45
N GLU A 122 -15.31 3.04 -9.66
CA GLU A 122 -14.68 2.93 -10.97
C GLU A 122 -13.42 2.07 -10.91
N PHE A 123 -13.08 1.40 -12.01
CA PHE A 123 -11.86 0.59 -12.11
C PHE A 123 -10.62 1.48 -12.23
N VAL A 124 -10.17 2.03 -11.12
CA VAL A 124 -9.02 2.95 -11.03
C VAL A 124 -7.80 2.36 -10.34
N HIS A 125 -7.91 1.15 -9.80
CA HIS A 125 -6.82 0.49 -9.09
C HIS A 125 -6.60 -0.95 -9.58
N VAL A 126 -5.34 -1.37 -9.60
CA VAL A 126 -4.93 -2.77 -9.83
C VAL A 126 -4.09 -3.21 -8.64
N SER A 127 -4.44 -4.34 -8.03
CA SER A 127 -3.69 -4.87 -6.89
C SER A 127 -2.22 -5.12 -7.25
N GLY A 128 -1.32 -4.74 -6.33
CA GLY A 128 0.10 -5.09 -6.40
C GLY A 128 0.39 -6.51 -5.89
N HIS A 129 -0.59 -7.17 -5.25
CA HIS A 129 -0.45 -8.56 -4.84
C HIS A 129 -0.78 -9.49 -6.00
N PRO A 130 0.05 -10.53 -6.25
CA PRO A 130 -0.17 -11.46 -7.35
C PRO A 130 -1.42 -12.31 -7.08
N GLY A 131 -2.18 -12.55 -8.14
CA GLY A 131 -3.27 -13.52 -8.13
C GLY A 131 -2.77 -14.96 -8.16
N LYS A 132 -3.68 -15.91 -7.92
CA LYS A 132 -3.35 -17.34 -7.88
C LYS A 132 -2.61 -17.84 -9.14
N ASN A 133 -3.02 -17.36 -10.32
CA ASN A 133 -2.40 -17.78 -11.57
C ASN A 133 -1.02 -17.19 -11.76
N GLU A 134 -0.81 -15.95 -11.37
CA GLU A 134 0.50 -15.28 -11.40
C GLU A 134 1.49 -15.95 -10.43
N ILE A 135 1.04 -16.38 -9.24
CA ILE A 135 1.85 -17.16 -8.31
C ILE A 135 2.28 -18.50 -8.96
N LYS A 136 1.37 -19.19 -9.64
CA LYS A 136 1.69 -20.44 -10.34
C LYS A 136 2.70 -20.21 -11.47
N GLU A 137 2.51 -19.16 -12.25
CA GLU A 137 3.42 -18.78 -13.33
C GLU A 137 4.81 -18.46 -12.76
N PHE A 138 4.89 -17.64 -11.70
CA PHE A 138 6.13 -17.31 -11.03
C PHE A 138 6.87 -18.58 -10.55
N TYR A 139 6.14 -19.53 -9.94
CA TYR A 139 6.74 -20.78 -9.51
C TYR A 139 7.18 -21.68 -10.66
N SER A 140 6.55 -21.57 -11.81
CA SER A 140 7.02 -22.31 -13.02
C SER A 140 8.36 -21.79 -13.51
N PHE A 141 8.66 -20.51 -13.31
CA PHE A 141 9.96 -19.93 -13.67
C PHE A 141 11.07 -20.32 -12.67
N ILE A 142 10.80 -20.17 -11.36
CA ILE A 142 11.84 -20.38 -10.33
C ILE A 142 11.99 -21.84 -9.90
N GLN A 143 10.98 -22.69 -10.13
CA GLN A 143 10.98 -24.14 -9.79
C GLN A 143 11.52 -24.44 -8.39
N PRO A 144 10.93 -23.89 -7.32
CA PRO A 144 11.49 -24.03 -5.98
C PRO A 144 11.41 -25.48 -5.51
N LYS A 145 12.48 -25.98 -4.89
CA LYS A 145 12.52 -27.31 -4.26
C LYS A 145 11.81 -27.33 -2.92
N SER A 146 11.77 -26.19 -2.25
CA SER A 146 11.22 -26.03 -0.92
C SER A 146 10.46 -24.71 -0.84
N LEU A 147 9.32 -24.71 -0.16
CA LEU A 147 8.48 -23.52 -0.02
C LEU A 147 7.99 -23.34 1.41
N ILE A 148 8.19 -22.15 1.93
CA ILE A 148 7.67 -21.67 3.20
C ILE A 148 6.90 -20.37 2.91
N PRO A 149 5.56 -20.38 2.97
CA PRO A 149 4.80 -19.14 2.78
C PRO A 149 4.96 -18.22 3.99
N MET A 150 5.10 -16.94 3.73
CA MET A 150 5.26 -15.91 4.74
C MET A 150 4.30 -14.76 4.50
N HIS A 151 4.12 -13.92 5.52
CA HIS A 151 3.36 -12.69 5.43
C HIS A 151 1.88 -12.88 5.13
N GLY A 152 1.16 -13.39 6.12
CA GLY A 152 -0.28 -13.58 6.05
C GLY A 152 -0.82 -14.26 7.30
N GLU A 153 -2.14 -14.29 7.43
CA GLU A 153 -2.81 -15.07 8.44
C GLU A 153 -2.78 -16.57 8.09
N TYR A 154 -3.07 -17.43 9.04
CA TYR A 154 -3.06 -18.87 8.87
C TYR A 154 -3.79 -19.35 7.61
N LEU A 155 -4.97 -18.77 7.34
CA LEU A 155 -5.77 -19.12 6.16
C LEU A 155 -5.03 -18.78 4.85
N HIS A 156 -4.39 -17.62 4.80
CA HIS A 156 -3.61 -17.19 3.62
C HIS A 156 -2.41 -18.12 3.39
N LEU A 157 -1.67 -18.44 4.45
CA LEU A 157 -0.52 -19.35 4.38
C LEU A 157 -0.95 -20.75 3.94
N LYS A 158 -2.06 -21.27 4.47
CA LYS A 158 -2.63 -22.55 4.08
C LYS A 158 -3.03 -22.58 2.61
N LYS A 159 -3.69 -21.53 2.12
CA LYS A 159 -4.07 -21.42 0.70
C LYS A 159 -2.85 -21.36 -0.22
N HIS A 160 -1.79 -20.70 0.20
CA HIS A 160 -0.54 -20.65 -0.54
C HIS A 160 0.11 -22.05 -0.62
N LEU A 161 0.11 -22.82 0.47
CA LEU A 161 0.58 -24.21 0.46
C LEU A 161 -0.28 -25.12 -0.46
N GLU A 162 -1.57 -24.92 -0.55
CA GLU A 162 -2.43 -25.65 -1.47
C GLU A 162 -1.98 -25.40 -2.94
N ILE A 163 -1.62 -24.17 -3.28
CA ILE A 163 -1.04 -23.84 -4.61
C ILE A 163 0.28 -24.58 -4.80
N ALA A 164 1.19 -24.52 -3.83
CA ALA A 164 2.48 -25.19 -3.91
C ALA A 164 2.34 -26.71 -4.12
N LYS A 165 1.45 -27.35 -3.37
CA LYS A 165 1.13 -28.78 -3.53
C LYS A 165 0.57 -29.10 -4.91
N SER A 166 -0.29 -28.25 -5.45
CA SER A 166 -0.85 -28.42 -6.81
C SER A 166 0.22 -28.39 -7.92
N LEU A 167 1.34 -27.72 -7.63
CA LEU A 167 2.52 -27.63 -8.51
C LEU A 167 3.58 -28.71 -8.21
N LYS A 168 3.27 -29.65 -7.29
CA LYS A 168 4.18 -30.75 -6.88
C LYS A 168 5.51 -30.26 -6.31
N ILE A 169 5.52 -29.13 -5.61
CA ILE A 169 6.69 -28.68 -4.88
C ILE A 169 6.95 -29.69 -3.75
N GLU A 170 8.14 -30.29 -3.75
CA GLU A 170 8.46 -31.46 -2.93
C GLU A 170 8.34 -31.22 -1.43
N LYS A 171 8.82 -30.07 -0.97
CA LYS A 171 8.89 -29.74 0.45
C LYS A 171 8.17 -28.44 0.77
N THR A 172 7.10 -28.57 1.55
CA THR A 172 6.29 -27.41 1.95
C THR A 172 6.04 -27.44 3.44
N ASN A 173 6.23 -26.34 4.13
CA ASN A 173 5.91 -26.19 5.56
C ASN A 173 5.11 -24.92 5.81
N LEU A 174 4.13 -25.05 6.72
CA LEU A 174 3.42 -23.91 7.28
C LEU A 174 4.09 -23.54 8.58
N LEU A 175 4.73 -22.38 8.59
CA LEU A 175 5.38 -21.81 9.77
C LEU A 175 4.58 -20.62 10.26
N LEU A 176 4.47 -20.49 11.56
CA LEU A 176 3.81 -19.39 12.24
C LEU A 176 4.83 -18.51 12.96
N SER A 177 4.38 -17.33 13.39
CA SER A 177 5.23 -16.48 14.23
C SER A 177 5.62 -17.22 15.51
N GLY A 178 6.93 -17.29 15.80
CA GLY A 178 7.49 -18.07 16.91
C GLY A 178 8.09 -19.40 16.52
N ASP A 179 7.80 -19.92 15.34
CA ASP A 179 8.42 -21.14 14.83
C ASP A 179 9.88 -20.89 14.41
N LEU A 180 10.79 -21.68 14.92
CA LEU A 180 12.19 -21.69 14.53
C LEU A 180 12.42 -22.79 13.50
N CYS A 181 12.80 -22.40 12.30
CA CYS A 181 13.04 -23.32 11.19
C CYS A 181 14.51 -23.32 10.78
N GLN A 182 15.10 -24.48 10.73
CA GLN A 182 16.42 -24.69 10.15
C GLN A 182 16.31 -24.90 8.64
N LEU A 183 17.08 -24.12 7.87
CA LEU A 183 17.19 -24.26 6.42
C LEU A 183 18.51 -24.99 6.10
N ASP A 184 18.41 -26.11 5.43
CA ASP A 184 19.55 -26.84 4.87
C ASP A 184 19.67 -26.50 3.38
N LEU A 185 20.58 -25.59 3.07
CA LEU A 185 20.80 -25.11 1.70
C LEU A 185 21.48 -26.16 0.80
N VAL A 186 22.21 -27.10 1.38
CA VAL A 186 22.88 -28.16 0.62
C VAL A 186 21.87 -29.20 0.15
N ASN A 187 21.08 -29.72 1.07
CA ASN A 187 20.05 -30.72 0.77
C ASN A 187 18.71 -30.11 0.34
N LYS A 188 18.66 -28.75 0.23
CA LYS A 188 17.46 -28.01 -0.17
C LYS A 188 16.22 -28.40 0.66
N ASN A 189 16.42 -28.48 1.97
CA ASN A 189 15.43 -28.93 2.94
C ASN A 189 15.21 -27.90 4.03
N HIS A 190 14.09 -28.02 4.73
CA HIS A 190 13.81 -27.24 5.92
C HIS A 190 13.11 -28.09 6.98
N LYS A 191 13.37 -27.81 8.24
CA LYS A 191 12.82 -28.53 9.39
C LYS A 191 12.48 -27.57 10.51
N LEU A 192 11.28 -27.70 11.07
CA LEU A 192 10.93 -27.05 12.33
C LEU A 192 11.79 -27.67 13.44
N ILE A 193 12.53 -26.86 14.19
CA ILE A 193 13.40 -27.33 15.26
C ILE A 193 12.94 -26.90 16.64
N ASP A 194 12.22 -25.77 16.73
CA ASP A 194 11.69 -25.27 18.01
C ASP A 194 10.51 -24.33 17.79
N GLN A 195 9.79 -24.02 18.86
CA GLN A 195 8.68 -23.08 18.88
C GLN A 195 8.74 -22.19 20.12
N PHE A 196 8.64 -20.89 19.92
CA PHE A 196 8.62 -19.91 20.99
C PHE A 196 7.23 -19.28 21.12
N VAL A 197 6.76 -19.15 22.35
CA VAL A 197 5.55 -18.39 22.63
C VAL A 197 5.82 -16.91 22.41
N ILE A 198 5.15 -16.33 21.42
CA ILE A 198 5.23 -14.90 21.16
C ILE A 198 4.09 -14.19 21.89
N LYS A 199 4.46 -13.32 22.83
CA LYS A 199 3.54 -12.41 23.50
C LYS A 199 3.39 -11.13 22.66
N LYS A 200 2.16 -10.74 22.34
CA LYS A 200 1.88 -9.44 21.73
C LYS A 200 1.94 -8.39 22.82
N LEU A 201 2.82 -7.42 22.68
CA LEU A 201 2.93 -6.29 23.58
C LEU A 201 2.31 -5.07 22.92
N PRO A 202 1.30 -4.44 23.52
CA PRO A 202 0.74 -3.21 23.00
C PRO A 202 1.70 -2.05 23.21
N VAL A 203 1.79 -1.20 22.19
CA VAL A 203 2.59 0.02 22.23
C VAL A 203 1.64 1.20 22.15
N VAL A 204 1.66 2.06 23.16
CA VAL A 204 0.90 3.31 23.18
C VAL A 204 1.88 4.48 23.20
N GLN A 205 1.86 5.28 22.15
CA GLN A 205 2.88 6.29 21.87
C GLN A 205 4.27 5.63 21.76
N ASN A 206 5.14 5.82 22.74
CA ASN A 206 6.48 5.22 22.79
C ASN A 206 6.68 4.28 24.00
N LEU A 207 5.59 3.91 24.67
CA LEU A 207 5.63 3.05 25.86
C LEU A 207 5.08 1.66 25.52
N ILE A 208 5.82 0.63 25.90
CA ILE A 208 5.35 -0.76 25.89
C ILE A 208 4.50 -0.94 27.15
N ILE A 209 3.28 -1.44 27.00
CA ILE A 209 2.36 -1.66 28.10
C ILE A 209 2.26 -3.16 28.32
N GLU A 210 2.72 -3.60 29.48
CA GLU A 210 2.71 -5.03 29.84
C GLU A 210 1.44 -5.45 30.59
N GLU A 211 0.60 -4.49 31.01
CA GLU A 211 -0.60 -4.76 31.77
C GLU A 211 -1.81 -5.06 30.88
N ASP A 212 -2.33 -6.27 30.96
CA ASP A 212 -3.50 -6.72 30.19
C ASP A 212 -4.78 -5.91 30.52
N ASN A 213 -4.90 -5.39 31.76
CA ASN A 213 -6.04 -4.60 32.20
C ASN A 213 -6.20 -3.29 31.42
N PHE A 214 -5.11 -2.61 31.10
CA PHE A 214 -5.14 -1.34 30.36
C PHE A 214 -5.78 -1.49 28.97
N ILE A 215 -5.51 -2.59 28.29
CA ILE A 215 -6.06 -2.85 26.95
C ILE A 215 -7.53 -3.16 27.05
N ASN A 216 -7.92 -3.96 28.04
CA ASN A 216 -9.32 -4.33 28.28
C ASN A 216 -10.17 -3.10 28.63
N GLU A 217 -9.64 -2.17 29.44
CA GLU A 217 -10.31 -0.91 29.76
C GLU A 217 -10.46 -0.01 28.53
N ARG A 218 -9.39 0.17 27.74
CA ARG A 218 -9.49 0.91 26.47
C ARG A 218 -10.46 0.26 25.48
N GLY A 219 -10.51 -1.06 25.42
CA GLY A 219 -11.47 -1.78 24.61
C GLY A 219 -12.92 -1.51 25.05
N LYS A 220 -13.18 -1.48 26.35
CA LYS A 220 -14.50 -1.12 26.91
C LYS A 220 -14.89 0.31 26.55
N ILE A 221 -13.97 1.28 26.69
CA ILE A 221 -14.18 2.66 26.33
C ILE A 221 -14.47 2.81 24.83
N LEU A 222 -13.76 2.08 23.99
CA LEU A 222 -13.95 2.11 22.53
C LEU A 222 -15.36 1.64 22.11
N HIS A 223 -15.89 0.63 22.80
CA HIS A 223 -17.21 0.06 22.47
C HIS A 223 -18.37 0.77 23.14
N ASN A 224 -18.17 1.28 24.36
CA ASN A 224 -19.26 1.88 25.14
C ASN A 224 -19.32 3.41 25.04
N GLY A 225 -18.29 4.01 24.42
CA GLY A 225 -18.14 5.47 24.37
C GLY A 225 -17.74 6.06 25.72
N VAL A 226 -17.26 7.29 25.69
CA VAL A 226 -17.10 8.16 26.85
C VAL A 226 -18.04 9.33 26.64
N VAL A 227 -18.97 9.51 27.55
CA VAL A 227 -19.83 10.71 27.60
C VAL A 227 -19.08 11.83 28.29
#